data_e180e10dfa0c76a613f0630ef9dbe144
#
_entry.id   e180e10dfa0c76a613f0630ef9dbe144
#
_cell.length_a   1.000
_cell.length_b   1.000
_cell.length_c   1.000
_cell.angle_alpha   90.00
_cell.angle_beta   90.00
_cell.angle_gamma   90.00
#
_symmetry.space_group_name_H-M   'P 1'
#
loop_
_entity.id
_entity.type
_entity.pdbx_description
1 polymer ?
#
loop_
_entity_poly.entity_id
_entity_poly.type
_entity_poly.pdbx_seq_one_letter_code
_entity_poly.pdbx_strand_id
1 'polypeptide(L)'
;ADVLASEIFKANPKLKTVFEEYQSKGLLKSNLEKNQELKQLLLEETPWVLESKNETEQMEKLARLFDANTMRNSINEDWSELQKLQNPDGGFSWYQGYPSSYYNSLYILKSLGKINEWLKGNVADYQSSEQKEMVAKLIGYVDSEVNKYGQIDKKDVVNNYVLDYLDTRNYWEKQYP
;
A
#
# COMPACT_ATOMS: atom_id res chain seq x y z
N ALA A 1 1.44 3.79 -3.29
CA ALA A 1 2.09 5.01 -3.78
C ALA A 1 1.89 6.15 -2.78
N ASP A 2 0.67 6.50 -2.42
CA ASP A 2 0.31 7.69 -1.65
C ASP A 2 0.83 7.66 -0.21
N VAL A 3 0.83 6.49 0.42
CA VAL A 3 1.42 6.28 1.75
C VAL A 3 2.93 6.54 1.72
N LEU A 4 3.63 6.06 0.68
CA LEU A 4 5.08 6.27 0.52
C LEU A 4 5.41 7.75 0.28
N ALA A 5 4.65 8.43 -0.58
CA ALA A 5 4.80 9.86 -0.84
C ALA A 5 4.59 10.69 0.44
N SER A 6 3.58 10.33 1.25
CA SER A 6 3.32 10.96 2.55
C SER A 6 4.51 10.84 3.52
N GLU A 7 5.17 9.66 3.56
CA GLU A 7 6.35 9.44 4.40
C GLU A 7 7.58 10.22 3.90
N ILE A 8 7.77 10.31 2.59
CA ILE A 8 8.86 11.14 2.02
C ILE A 8 8.72 12.59 2.49
N PHE A 9 7.52 13.14 2.52
CA PHE A 9 7.29 14.50 3.02
C PHE A 9 7.48 14.64 4.53
N LYS A 10 7.05 13.64 5.32
CA LYS A 10 7.29 13.64 6.77
C LYS A 10 8.79 13.59 7.06
N ALA A 11 9.53 12.76 6.33
CA ALA A 11 10.98 12.64 6.49
C ALA A 11 11.73 13.90 6.03
N ASN A 12 11.15 14.67 5.10
CA ASN A 12 11.77 15.85 4.51
C ASN A 12 10.84 17.08 4.54
N PRO A 13 10.59 17.71 5.72
CA PRO A 13 9.67 18.84 5.85
C PRO A 13 10.00 20.03 4.92
N LYS A 14 11.30 20.25 4.64
CA LYS A 14 11.73 21.29 3.71
C LYS A 14 11.26 21.03 2.28
N LEU A 15 11.17 19.76 1.88
CA LEU A 15 10.69 19.38 0.56
C LEU A 15 9.20 19.74 0.42
N LYS A 16 8.43 19.48 1.46
CA LYS A 16 7.01 19.84 1.52
C LYS A 16 6.81 21.35 1.37
N THR A 17 7.54 22.15 2.15
CA THR A 17 7.45 23.62 2.09
C THR A 17 7.80 24.16 0.71
N VAL A 18 8.86 23.65 0.09
CA VAL A 18 9.28 24.04 -1.27
C VAL A 18 8.21 23.68 -2.30
N PHE A 19 7.60 22.49 -2.18
CA PHE A 19 6.53 22.07 -3.07
C PHE A 19 5.28 22.94 -2.92
N GLU A 20 4.83 23.21 -1.70
CA GLU A 20 3.69 24.09 -1.41
C GLU A 20 3.92 25.50 -1.94
N GLU A 21 5.14 26.02 -1.81
CA GLU A 21 5.51 27.32 -2.33
C GLU A 21 5.48 27.35 -3.87
N TYR A 22 6.01 26.32 -4.52
CA TYR A 22 5.98 26.22 -5.98
C TYR A 22 4.57 26.00 -6.53
N GLN A 23 3.75 25.22 -5.83
CA GLN A 23 2.35 25.01 -6.18
C GLN A 23 1.57 26.31 -6.11
N SER A 24 1.70 27.07 -5.02
CA SER A 24 1.01 28.34 -4.81
C SER A 24 1.40 29.41 -5.85
N LYS A 25 2.63 29.36 -6.34
CA LYS A 25 3.16 30.27 -7.38
C LYS A 25 2.91 29.78 -8.81
N GLY A 26 2.29 28.62 -9.02
CA GLY A 26 2.11 28.02 -10.34
C GLY A 26 3.41 27.60 -11.03
N LEU A 27 4.51 27.51 -10.27
CA LEU A 27 5.87 27.27 -10.77
C LEU A 27 6.25 25.79 -10.86
N LEU A 28 5.39 24.87 -10.37
CA LEU A 28 5.65 23.44 -10.40
C LEU A 28 5.98 22.93 -11.79
N LYS A 29 5.25 23.40 -12.81
CA LYS A 29 5.47 23.01 -14.20
C LYS A 29 6.87 23.42 -14.71
N SER A 30 7.33 24.64 -14.37
CA SER A 30 8.59 25.18 -14.94
C SER A 30 9.86 24.71 -14.21
N ASN A 31 9.78 24.36 -12.94
CA ASN A 31 10.96 23.99 -12.14
C ASN A 31 11.22 22.48 -12.09
N LEU A 32 10.18 21.62 -12.17
CA LEU A 32 10.37 20.21 -12.41
C LEU A 32 10.92 19.93 -13.82
N GLU A 33 10.49 20.71 -14.82
CA GLU A 33 11.07 20.65 -16.16
C GLU A 33 12.56 21.03 -16.19
N LYS A 34 12.99 21.91 -15.31
CA LYS A 34 14.40 22.36 -15.21
C LYS A 34 15.27 21.41 -14.37
N ASN A 35 14.68 20.63 -13.47
CA ASN A 35 15.43 19.70 -12.63
C ASN A 35 15.26 18.26 -13.14
N GLN A 36 16.05 17.91 -14.15
CA GLN A 36 16.00 16.60 -14.80
C GLN A 36 16.29 15.42 -13.85
N GLU A 37 17.17 15.61 -12.86
CA GLU A 37 17.50 14.56 -11.88
C GLU A 37 16.31 14.24 -10.98
N LEU A 38 15.63 15.27 -10.47
CA LEU A 38 14.42 15.08 -9.65
C LEU A 38 13.28 14.47 -10.46
N LYS A 39 13.13 14.92 -11.71
CA LYS A 39 12.15 14.36 -12.64
C LYS A 39 12.40 12.89 -12.90
N GLN A 40 13.62 12.50 -13.19
CA GLN A 40 13.99 11.11 -13.46
C GLN A 40 13.76 10.22 -12.23
N LEU A 41 14.18 10.65 -11.05
CA LEU A 41 13.94 9.93 -9.80
C LEU A 41 12.45 9.71 -9.53
N LEU A 42 11.63 10.74 -9.68
CA LEU A 42 10.19 10.65 -9.48
C LEU A 42 9.53 9.74 -10.50
N LEU A 43 9.96 9.73 -11.75
CA LEU A 43 9.44 8.86 -12.79
C LEU A 43 9.84 7.39 -12.57
N GLU A 44 11.03 7.12 -12.05
CA GLU A 44 11.48 5.78 -11.69
C GLU A 44 10.62 5.18 -10.55
N GLU A 45 10.26 6.00 -9.56
CA GLU A 45 9.42 5.59 -8.42
C GLU A 45 7.91 5.55 -8.73
N THR A 46 7.49 6.17 -9.85
CA THR A 46 6.08 6.26 -10.24
C THR A 46 5.82 5.81 -11.69
N PRO A 47 5.97 4.50 -12.00
CA PRO A 47 5.87 3.99 -13.38
C PRO A 47 4.57 4.35 -14.10
N TRP A 48 3.45 4.44 -13.37
CA TRP A 48 2.13 4.82 -13.94
C TRP A 48 2.08 6.26 -14.46
N VAL A 49 3.00 7.13 -14.04
CA VAL A 49 3.11 8.48 -14.58
C VAL A 49 3.70 8.46 -15.98
N LEU A 50 4.52 7.44 -16.30
CA LEU A 50 5.10 7.25 -17.63
C LEU A 50 4.05 6.93 -18.70
N GLU A 51 2.90 6.38 -18.33
CA GLU A 51 1.79 6.09 -19.24
C GLU A 51 1.05 7.36 -19.72
N SER A 52 1.42 8.52 -19.18
CA SER A 52 0.81 9.81 -19.57
C SER A 52 1.22 10.21 -20.98
N LYS A 53 0.27 10.76 -21.73
CA LYS A 53 0.40 11.07 -23.16
C LYS A 53 1.39 12.18 -23.48
N ASN A 54 1.69 13.05 -22.49
CA ASN A 54 2.61 14.16 -22.65
C ASN A 54 3.23 14.61 -21.32
N GLU A 55 4.28 15.40 -21.39
CA GLU A 55 5.06 15.87 -20.26
C GLU A 55 4.25 16.74 -19.29
N THR A 56 3.31 17.52 -19.78
CA THR A 56 2.42 18.35 -18.96
C THR A 56 1.51 17.48 -18.08
N GLU A 57 0.95 16.41 -18.65
CA GLU A 57 0.12 15.46 -17.92
C GLU A 57 0.93 14.68 -16.86
N GLN A 58 2.18 14.33 -17.19
CA GLN A 58 3.10 13.72 -16.22
C GLN A 58 3.32 14.64 -15.02
N MET A 59 3.59 15.94 -15.28
CA MET A 59 3.80 16.93 -14.24
C MET A 59 2.55 17.19 -13.40
N GLU A 60 1.37 17.19 -14.01
CA GLU A 60 0.10 17.32 -13.29
C GLU A 60 -0.17 16.12 -12.38
N LYS A 61 0.12 14.90 -12.85
CA LYS A 61 0.01 13.68 -12.02
C LYS A 61 1.01 13.70 -10.86
N LEU A 62 2.25 14.09 -11.11
CA LEU A 62 3.26 14.25 -10.05
C LEU A 62 2.82 15.32 -9.04
N ALA A 63 2.32 16.47 -9.50
CA ALA A 63 1.86 17.54 -8.61
C ALA A 63 0.71 17.06 -7.69
N ARG A 64 -0.20 16.21 -8.19
CA ARG A 64 -1.28 15.63 -7.38
C ARG A 64 -0.79 14.68 -6.30
N LEU A 65 0.28 13.91 -6.56
CA LEU A 65 0.89 13.05 -5.53
C LEU A 65 1.44 13.84 -4.34
N PHE A 66 1.71 15.12 -4.52
CA PHE A 66 2.28 16.00 -3.49
C PHE A 66 1.24 16.88 -2.79
N ASP A 67 -0.03 16.81 -3.18
CA ASP A 67 -1.12 17.45 -2.43
C ASP A 67 -1.52 16.55 -1.24
N ALA A 68 -1.23 17.00 -0.02
CA ALA A 68 -1.48 16.25 1.20
C ALA A 68 -2.97 15.89 1.41
N ASN A 69 -3.90 16.73 0.95
CA ASN A 69 -5.33 16.46 1.04
C ASN A 69 -5.76 15.43 0.00
N THR A 70 -5.30 15.57 -1.22
CA THR A 70 -5.54 14.60 -2.30
C THR A 70 -4.99 13.22 -1.91
N MET A 71 -3.77 13.18 -1.37
CA MET A 71 -3.14 11.94 -0.89
C MET A 71 -3.95 11.27 0.22
N ARG A 72 -4.40 12.04 1.22
CA ARG A 72 -5.21 11.49 2.33
C ARG A 72 -6.54 10.94 1.82
N ASN A 73 -7.19 11.65 0.92
CA ASN A 73 -8.46 11.21 0.33
C ASN A 73 -8.26 9.92 -0.49
N SER A 74 -7.22 9.86 -1.32
CA SER A 74 -6.87 8.67 -2.10
C SER A 74 -6.59 7.46 -1.20
N ILE A 75 -5.80 7.62 -0.14
CA ILE A 75 -5.56 6.54 0.84
C ILE A 75 -6.88 6.05 1.47
N ASN A 76 -7.78 6.96 1.84
CA ASN A 76 -9.06 6.59 2.42
C ASN A 76 -9.97 5.87 1.42
N GLU A 77 -9.97 6.33 0.16
CA GLU A 77 -10.70 5.68 -0.93
C GLU A 77 -10.16 4.27 -1.19
N ASP A 78 -8.84 4.11 -1.30
CA ASP A 78 -8.17 2.81 -1.48
C ASP A 78 -8.53 1.82 -0.35
N TRP A 79 -8.51 2.29 0.91
CA TRP A 79 -8.95 1.48 2.04
C TRP A 79 -10.43 1.11 1.98
N SER A 80 -11.28 2.04 1.57
CA SER A 80 -12.71 1.79 1.42
C SER A 80 -12.99 0.75 0.32
N GLU A 81 -12.30 0.86 -0.82
CA GLU A 81 -12.41 -0.14 -1.90
C GLU A 81 -11.92 -1.51 -1.44
N LEU A 82 -10.80 -1.55 -0.72
CA LEU A 82 -10.27 -2.79 -0.18
C LEU A 82 -11.26 -3.44 0.79
N GLN A 83 -11.88 -2.67 1.69
CA GLN A 83 -12.88 -3.18 2.63
C GLN A 83 -14.08 -3.84 1.95
N LYS A 84 -14.51 -3.33 0.79
CA LYS A 84 -15.63 -3.92 0.02
C LYS A 84 -15.34 -5.32 -0.50
N LEU A 85 -14.07 -5.67 -0.63
CA LEU A 85 -13.63 -6.99 -1.10
C LEU A 85 -13.42 -7.98 0.05
N GLN A 86 -13.43 -7.52 1.31
CA GLN A 86 -13.31 -8.41 2.46
C GLN A 86 -14.64 -9.10 2.78
N ASN A 87 -14.60 -10.41 2.79
CA ASN A 87 -15.76 -11.23 3.14
C ASN A 87 -15.92 -11.36 4.67
N PRO A 88 -17.09 -11.82 5.13
CA PRO A 88 -17.36 -12.02 6.57
C PRO A 88 -16.41 -13.02 7.26
N ASP A 89 -15.79 -13.93 6.52
CA ASP A 89 -14.77 -14.88 7.01
C ASP A 89 -13.39 -14.21 7.22
N GLY A 90 -13.23 -12.94 6.86
CA GLY A 90 -12.00 -12.17 6.97
C GLY A 90 -11.09 -12.26 5.75
N GLY A 91 -11.35 -13.15 4.81
CA GLY A 91 -10.61 -13.28 3.56
C GLY A 91 -11.02 -12.27 2.51
N PHE A 92 -10.17 -12.11 1.51
CA PHE A 92 -10.41 -11.22 0.37
C PHE A 92 -10.78 -12.00 -0.89
N SER A 93 -11.80 -11.55 -1.59
CA SER A 93 -12.16 -12.05 -2.91
C SER A 93 -11.44 -11.29 -4.01
N TRP A 94 -11.39 -11.86 -5.22
CA TRP A 94 -10.91 -11.16 -6.42
C TRP A 94 -11.90 -10.09 -6.90
N TYR A 95 -13.19 -10.36 -6.70
CA TYR A 95 -14.29 -9.47 -7.10
C TYR A 95 -15.35 -9.49 -6.00
N GLN A 96 -16.03 -8.37 -5.83
CA GLN A 96 -17.09 -8.24 -4.83
C GLN A 96 -18.18 -9.32 -5.01
N GLY A 97 -18.57 -9.98 -3.92
CA GLY A 97 -19.55 -11.05 -3.91
C GLY A 97 -19.03 -12.43 -4.28
N TYR A 98 -17.74 -12.59 -4.56
CA TYR A 98 -17.11 -13.88 -4.78
C TYR A 98 -16.55 -14.46 -3.47
N PRO A 99 -16.33 -15.79 -3.43
CA PRO A 99 -15.69 -16.44 -2.28
C PRO A 99 -14.28 -15.89 -2.02
N SER A 100 -13.85 -15.97 -0.77
CA SER A 100 -12.51 -15.60 -0.36
C SER A 100 -11.46 -16.46 -1.05
N SER A 101 -10.39 -15.83 -1.50
CA SER A 101 -9.22 -16.46 -2.10
C SER A 101 -8.04 -16.39 -1.13
N TYR A 102 -7.51 -17.54 -0.77
CA TYR A 102 -6.31 -17.59 0.07
C TYR A 102 -5.14 -16.82 -0.56
N TYR A 103 -4.88 -17.03 -1.85
CA TYR A 103 -3.77 -16.36 -2.54
C TYR A 103 -3.92 -14.85 -2.57
N ASN A 104 -5.12 -14.35 -2.85
CA ASN A 104 -5.39 -12.91 -2.84
C ASN A 104 -5.24 -12.34 -1.44
N SER A 105 -5.80 -13.03 -0.44
CA SER A 105 -5.72 -12.66 0.97
C SER A 105 -4.27 -12.60 1.46
N LEU A 106 -3.47 -13.62 1.14
CA LEU A 106 -2.06 -13.68 1.50
C LEU A 106 -1.25 -12.58 0.81
N TYR A 107 -1.51 -12.31 -0.47
CA TYR A 107 -0.86 -11.24 -1.22
C TYR A 107 -1.13 -9.86 -0.60
N ILE A 108 -2.40 -9.59 -0.24
CA ILE A 108 -2.79 -8.33 0.43
C ILE A 108 -2.09 -8.23 1.79
N LEU A 109 -2.12 -9.29 2.60
CA LEU A 109 -1.48 -9.31 3.91
C LEU A 109 0.02 -9.06 3.82
N LYS A 110 0.70 -9.69 2.87
CA LYS A 110 2.13 -9.50 2.59
C LYS A 110 2.44 -8.06 2.15
N SER A 111 1.63 -7.51 1.28
CA SER A 111 1.78 -6.14 0.77
C SER A 111 1.63 -5.12 1.89
N LEU A 112 0.62 -5.26 2.74
CA LEU A 112 0.43 -4.42 3.92
C LEU A 112 1.58 -4.57 4.93
N GLY A 113 2.10 -5.79 5.12
CA GLY A 113 3.25 -6.07 5.97
C GLY A 113 4.51 -5.37 5.49
N LYS A 114 4.80 -5.41 4.18
CA LYS A 114 5.93 -4.67 3.59
C LYS A 114 5.79 -3.17 3.75
N ILE A 115 4.60 -2.62 3.54
CA ILE A 115 4.33 -1.19 3.79
C ILE A 115 4.61 -0.86 5.26
N ASN A 116 4.13 -1.69 6.20
CA ASN A 116 4.38 -1.52 7.63
C ASN A 116 5.88 -1.54 7.97
N GLU A 117 6.64 -2.44 7.38
CA GLU A 117 8.09 -2.50 7.55
C GLU A 117 8.79 -1.25 7.01
N TRP A 118 8.46 -0.80 5.80
CA TRP A 118 9.01 0.41 5.21
C TRP A 118 8.71 1.67 6.03
N LEU A 119 7.53 1.74 6.64
CA LEU A 119 7.13 2.82 7.53
C LEU A 119 7.67 2.65 8.96
N LYS A 120 8.53 1.65 9.21
CA LYS A 120 9.14 1.35 10.52
C LYS A 120 8.11 1.24 11.65
N GLY A 121 6.96 0.65 11.37
CA GLY A 121 5.87 0.49 12.33
C GLY A 121 4.98 1.71 12.52
N ASN A 122 5.22 2.83 11.83
CA ASN A 122 4.40 4.04 11.91
C ASN A 122 3.08 3.96 11.12
N VAL A 123 2.71 2.75 10.66
CA VAL A 123 1.41 2.51 9.99
C VAL A 123 0.23 2.87 10.90
N ALA A 124 0.41 2.83 12.21
CA ALA A 124 -0.61 3.23 13.17
C ALA A 124 -1.15 4.66 12.93
N ASP A 125 -0.33 5.55 12.37
CA ASP A 125 -0.72 6.92 12.01
C ASP A 125 -1.62 7.00 10.77
N TYR A 126 -1.68 5.91 9.98
CA TYR A 126 -2.44 5.81 8.73
C TYR A 126 -3.59 4.82 8.79
N GLN A 127 -3.72 4.06 9.88
CA GLN A 127 -4.75 3.06 10.05
C GLN A 127 -5.76 3.48 11.12
N SER A 128 -7.02 3.58 10.72
CA SER A 128 -8.13 3.67 11.66
C SER A 128 -8.30 2.37 12.45
N SER A 129 -9.14 2.40 13.50
CA SER A 129 -9.52 1.19 14.24
C SER A 129 -10.16 0.12 13.36
N GLU A 130 -10.98 0.55 12.40
CA GLU A 130 -11.64 -0.36 11.44
C GLU A 130 -10.63 -1.04 10.51
N GLN A 131 -9.61 -0.31 10.07
CA GLN A 131 -8.54 -0.86 9.23
C GLN A 131 -7.69 -1.88 10.01
N LYS A 132 -7.42 -1.62 11.30
CA LYS A 132 -6.74 -2.59 12.17
C LYS A 132 -7.57 -3.85 12.38
N GLU A 133 -8.88 -3.70 12.55
CA GLU A 133 -9.80 -4.84 12.66
C GLU A 133 -9.85 -5.64 11.36
N MET A 134 -9.86 -4.98 10.21
CA MET A 134 -9.78 -5.61 8.89
C MET A 134 -8.52 -6.47 8.75
N VAL A 135 -7.36 -5.94 9.15
CA VAL A 135 -6.08 -6.69 9.13
C VAL A 135 -6.12 -7.87 10.10
N ALA A 136 -6.66 -7.69 11.30
CA ALA A 136 -6.78 -8.78 12.28
C ALA A 136 -7.67 -9.93 11.75
N LYS A 137 -8.81 -9.60 11.12
CA LYS A 137 -9.69 -10.60 10.47
C LYS A 137 -8.96 -11.32 9.32
N LEU A 138 -8.20 -10.58 8.51
CA LEU A 138 -7.43 -11.16 7.41
C LEU A 138 -6.38 -12.14 7.91
N ILE A 139 -5.66 -11.82 8.98
CA ILE A 139 -4.69 -12.72 9.61
C ILE A 139 -5.41 -13.99 10.10
N GLY A 140 -6.53 -13.85 10.82
CA GLY A 140 -7.31 -15.00 11.29
C GLY A 140 -7.78 -15.91 10.15
N TYR A 141 -8.21 -15.34 9.03
CA TYR A 141 -8.58 -16.10 7.84
C TYR A 141 -7.39 -16.88 7.28
N VAL A 142 -6.26 -16.22 7.04
CA VAL A 142 -5.06 -16.83 6.45
C VAL A 142 -4.52 -17.95 7.36
N ASP A 143 -4.46 -17.71 8.68
CA ASP A 143 -4.05 -18.70 9.68
C ASP A 143 -4.99 -19.93 9.67
N SER A 144 -6.31 -19.70 9.56
CA SER A 144 -7.30 -20.77 9.46
C SER A 144 -7.11 -21.63 8.22
N GLU A 145 -6.88 -21.00 7.06
CA GLU A 145 -6.69 -21.72 5.78
C GLU A 145 -5.44 -22.60 5.80
N VAL A 146 -4.32 -22.10 6.36
CA VAL A 146 -3.10 -22.91 6.50
C VAL A 146 -3.30 -24.07 7.47
N ASN A 147 -4.02 -23.86 8.58
CA ASN A 147 -4.34 -24.93 9.51
C ASN A 147 -5.20 -26.02 8.87
N LYS A 148 -6.20 -25.66 8.06
CA LYS A 148 -7.00 -26.62 7.28
C LYS A 148 -6.13 -27.42 6.33
N TYR A 149 -5.23 -26.75 5.61
CA TYR A 149 -4.30 -27.42 4.71
C TYR A 149 -3.39 -28.41 5.44
N GLY A 150 -2.78 -28.02 6.57
CA GLY A 150 -1.93 -28.91 7.37
C GLY A 150 -2.67 -30.11 7.96
N GLN A 151 -3.99 -30.04 8.13
CA GLN A 151 -4.79 -31.19 8.57
C GLN A 151 -5.07 -32.20 7.44
N ILE A 152 -5.14 -31.71 6.19
CA ILE A 152 -5.47 -32.54 5.01
C ILE A 152 -4.23 -33.30 4.53
N ASP A 153 -3.05 -32.67 4.53
CA ASP A 153 -1.83 -33.24 3.95
C ASP A 153 -0.68 -33.31 4.98
N LYS A 154 -0.67 -34.39 5.74
CA LYS A 154 0.35 -34.61 6.78
C LYS A 154 1.75 -34.96 6.24
N LYS A 155 1.88 -35.18 4.93
CA LYS A 155 3.12 -35.70 4.34
C LYS A 155 4.09 -34.65 3.80
N ASP A 156 3.58 -33.51 3.32
CA ASP A 156 4.38 -32.45 2.73
C ASP A 156 4.10 -31.09 3.39
N VAL A 157 4.53 -30.96 4.65
CA VAL A 157 4.35 -29.72 5.42
C VAL A 157 5.15 -28.55 4.86
N VAL A 158 6.21 -28.81 4.09
CA VAL A 158 7.08 -27.77 3.53
C VAL A 158 6.88 -27.68 2.03
N ASN A 159 5.95 -26.84 1.62
CA ASN A 159 5.76 -26.47 0.22
C ASN A 159 5.64 -24.94 0.09
N ASN A 160 5.58 -24.44 -1.14
CA ASN A 160 5.52 -23.00 -1.40
C ASN A 160 4.30 -22.32 -0.73
N TYR A 161 3.20 -23.02 -0.58
CA TYR A 161 2.01 -22.53 0.10
C TYR A 161 2.29 -22.16 1.58
N VAL A 162 2.97 -23.04 2.30
CA VAL A 162 3.34 -22.83 3.71
C VAL A 162 4.52 -21.86 3.84
N LEU A 163 5.50 -21.91 2.92
CA LEU A 163 6.63 -20.98 2.93
C LEU A 163 6.20 -19.54 2.71
N ASP A 164 5.31 -19.29 1.75
CA ASP A 164 4.77 -17.95 1.50
C ASP A 164 3.95 -17.44 2.68
N TYR A 165 3.21 -18.32 3.36
CA TYR A 165 2.53 -17.99 4.61
C TYR A 165 3.51 -17.57 5.71
N LEU A 166 4.52 -18.37 5.98
CA LEU A 166 5.51 -18.09 7.03
C LEU A 166 6.25 -16.78 6.77
N ASP A 167 6.67 -16.55 5.53
CA ASP A 167 7.29 -15.29 5.11
C ASP A 167 6.34 -14.10 5.34
N THR A 168 5.07 -14.26 5.01
CA THR A 168 4.06 -13.23 5.23
C THR A 168 3.78 -12.97 6.71
N ARG A 169 3.64 -14.04 7.51
CA ARG A 169 3.38 -13.93 8.96
C ARG A 169 4.54 -13.27 9.72
N ASN A 170 5.76 -13.42 9.26
CA ASN A 170 6.94 -12.78 9.84
C ASN A 170 6.81 -11.24 9.92
N TYR A 171 6.14 -10.59 8.96
CA TYR A 171 5.88 -9.14 9.02
C TYR A 171 4.95 -8.73 10.17
N TRP A 172 4.13 -9.68 10.68
CA TRP A 172 3.04 -9.40 11.61
C TRP A 172 3.23 -10.00 13.00
N GLU A 173 4.27 -10.82 13.20
CA GLU A 173 4.51 -11.57 14.45
C GLU A 173 4.53 -10.68 15.69
N LYS A 174 5.11 -9.48 15.60
CA LYS A 174 5.20 -8.54 16.74
C LYS A 174 3.86 -7.88 17.09
N GLN A 175 2.95 -7.71 16.13
CA GLN A 175 1.68 -7.03 16.33
C GLN A 175 0.52 -8.01 16.58
N TYR A 176 0.63 -9.19 15.98
CA TYR A 176 -0.35 -10.28 16.04
C TYR A 176 0.40 -11.61 16.22
N PRO A 177 0.82 -11.93 17.46
CA PRO A 177 1.56 -13.15 17.76
C PRO A 177 0.78 -14.44 17.51
#